data_f604ec540702c65f2d7b38d6ee1c45b4
#
_entry.id   f604ec540702c65f2d7b38d6ee1c45b4
#
_cell.length_a   1.000
_cell.length_b   1.000
_cell.length_c   1.000
_cell.angle_alpha   90.00
_cell.angle_beta   90.00
_cell.angle_gamma   90.00
#
_symmetry.space_group_name_H-M   'P 1'
#
loop_
_entity.id
_entity.type
_entity.pdbx_description
1 polymer ?
#
loop_
_entity_poly.entity_id
_entity_poly.type
_entity_poly.pdbx_seq_one_letter_code
_entity_poly.pdbx_strand_id
1 'polypeptide(L)'
;MEYQAETFDIAVIGAGHAGIEAALAGARLGCRTLCFTVNLDAVGNMPCNPAIGGTGKGQLVRELDALGGEMARAADKACIQYRLLNRGKGPAVHSLRAQADRRKYQEVMKHTLEQTENLFVRQAEVVEVRVDDSGAVCAVVTATGAVYQVKA
;
A
#
# COMPACT_ATOMS: atom_id res chain seq x y z
N MET A 1 -21.31 -6.39 -19.80
CA MET A 1 -22.38 -6.95 -18.94
C MET A 1 -21.86 -6.95 -17.51
N GLU A 2 -22.61 -6.35 -16.60
CA GLU A 2 -22.23 -6.32 -15.17
C GLU A 2 -22.72 -7.56 -14.45
N TYR A 3 -21.98 -7.96 -13.41
CA TYR A 3 -22.37 -9.06 -12.53
C TYR A 3 -21.93 -8.74 -11.08
N GLN A 4 -22.73 -9.19 -10.12
CA GLN A 4 -22.40 -9.06 -8.71
C GLN A 4 -21.26 -10.01 -8.35
N ALA A 5 -20.18 -9.45 -7.79
CA ALA A 5 -19.06 -10.21 -7.30
C ALA A 5 -19.21 -10.48 -5.78
N GLU A 6 -18.33 -9.89 -4.98
CA GLU A 6 -18.30 -10.11 -3.54
C GLU A 6 -18.59 -8.80 -2.79
N THR A 7 -18.85 -8.91 -1.48
CA THR A 7 -19.03 -7.76 -0.58
C THR A 7 -17.83 -7.61 0.33
N PHE A 8 -17.37 -6.36 0.50
CA PHE A 8 -16.28 -5.97 1.39
C PHE A 8 -16.69 -4.77 2.23
N ASP A 9 -15.93 -4.50 3.30
CA ASP A 9 -16.12 -3.27 4.07
C ASP A 9 -15.40 -2.10 3.40
N ILE A 10 -14.17 -2.35 2.92
CA ILE A 10 -13.29 -1.33 2.36
C ILE A 10 -12.77 -1.79 0.98
N ALA A 11 -12.78 -0.88 -0.01
CA ALA A 11 -12.05 -1.05 -1.25
C ALA A 11 -10.91 -0.04 -1.34
N VAL A 12 -9.69 -0.53 -1.57
CA VAL A 12 -8.51 0.29 -1.81
C VAL A 12 -8.12 0.19 -3.27
N ILE A 13 -8.10 1.32 -3.97
CA ILE A 13 -7.81 1.37 -5.41
C ILE A 13 -6.35 1.76 -5.61
N GLY A 14 -5.55 0.78 -5.98
CA GLY A 14 -4.12 0.92 -6.24
C GLY A 14 -3.23 0.37 -5.13
N ALA A 15 -2.31 -0.54 -5.48
CA ALA A 15 -1.33 -1.16 -4.57
C ALA A 15 0.05 -0.48 -4.64
N GLY A 16 0.07 0.85 -4.74
CA GLY A 16 1.24 1.67 -4.43
C GLY A 16 1.46 1.75 -2.91
N HIS A 17 2.50 2.46 -2.46
CA HIS A 17 2.83 2.50 -1.03
C HIS A 17 1.68 2.97 -0.14
N ALA A 18 0.98 4.04 -0.53
CA ALA A 18 -0.18 4.55 0.23
C ALA A 18 -1.33 3.53 0.27
N GLY A 19 -1.62 2.89 -0.87
CA GLY A 19 -2.68 1.89 -0.94
C GLY A 19 -2.36 0.63 -0.13
N ILE A 20 -1.10 0.18 -0.14
CA ILE A 20 -0.65 -0.95 0.69
C ILE A 20 -0.89 -0.64 2.17
N GLU A 21 -0.46 0.52 2.65
CA GLU A 21 -0.61 0.91 4.05
C GLU A 21 -2.09 1.05 4.44
N ALA A 22 -2.90 1.65 3.57
CA ALA A 22 -4.35 1.76 3.78
C ALA A 22 -5.03 0.38 3.84
N ALA A 23 -4.69 -0.52 2.92
CA ALA A 23 -5.25 -1.86 2.87
C ALA A 23 -4.87 -2.69 4.11
N LEU A 24 -3.60 -2.63 4.52
CA LEU A 24 -3.12 -3.29 5.74
C LEU A 24 -3.78 -2.72 7.00
N ALA A 25 -3.94 -1.39 7.08
CA ALA A 25 -4.61 -0.75 8.20
C ALA A 25 -6.07 -1.21 8.32
N GLY A 26 -6.83 -1.19 7.22
CA GLY A 26 -8.21 -1.65 7.20
C GLY A 26 -8.35 -3.11 7.64
N ALA A 27 -7.51 -3.99 7.09
CA ALA A 27 -7.54 -5.41 7.42
C ALA A 27 -7.15 -5.69 8.89
N ARG A 28 -6.12 -5.00 9.41
CA ARG A 28 -5.67 -5.12 10.81
C ARG A 28 -6.69 -4.59 11.81
N LEU A 29 -7.56 -3.68 11.40
CA LEU A 29 -8.71 -3.22 12.19
C LEU A 29 -9.90 -4.20 12.13
N GLY A 30 -9.76 -5.32 11.43
CA GLY A 30 -10.80 -6.34 11.31
C GLY A 30 -11.80 -6.11 10.18
N CYS A 31 -11.60 -5.09 9.34
CA CYS A 31 -12.44 -4.86 8.16
C CYS A 31 -12.08 -5.84 7.04
N ARG A 32 -13.08 -6.40 6.41
CA ARG A 32 -12.89 -7.18 5.18
C ARG A 32 -12.51 -6.23 4.04
N THR A 33 -11.22 -6.22 3.69
CA THR A 33 -10.62 -5.21 2.81
C THR A 33 -10.22 -5.80 1.47
N LEU A 34 -10.58 -5.13 0.38
CA LEU A 34 -10.21 -5.49 -0.99
C LEU A 34 -9.24 -4.44 -1.55
N CYS A 35 -8.06 -4.87 -1.97
CA CYS A 35 -7.06 -4.02 -2.61
C CYS A 35 -6.99 -4.34 -4.11
N PHE A 36 -7.26 -3.36 -4.95
CA PHE A 36 -7.15 -3.47 -6.40
C PHE A 36 -5.78 -3.01 -6.90
N THR A 37 -5.26 -3.71 -7.89
CA THR A 37 -4.09 -3.29 -8.65
C THR A 37 -4.27 -3.64 -10.12
N VAL A 38 -3.76 -2.82 -11.02
CA VAL A 38 -3.78 -3.14 -12.46
C VAL A 38 -2.72 -4.19 -12.83
N ASN A 39 -1.72 -4.39 -11.96
CA ASN A 39 -0.68 -5.40 -12.16
C ASN A 39 -0.16 -5.89 -10.80
N LEU A 40 -0.29 -7.19 -10.54
CA LEU A 40 0.20 -7.83 -9.31
C LEU A 40 1.72 -7.80 -9.17
N ASP A 41 2.44 -7.68 -10.28
CA ASP A 41 3.91 -7.59 -10.25
C ASP A 41 4.41 -6.15 -9.99
N ALA A 42 3.48 -5.17 -9.94
CA ALA A 42 3.79 -3.78 -9.63
C ALA A 42 3.41 -3.36 -8.19
N VAL A 43 3.01 -4.31 -7.35
CA VAL A 43 2.73 -4.04 -5.93
C VAL A 43 3.97 -3.50 -5.24
N GLY A 44 3.85 -2.36 -4.55
CA GLY A 44 4.98 -1.71 -3.86
C GLY A 44 6.10 -1.24 -4.79
N ASN A 45 5.80 -0.96 -6.05
CA ASN A 45 6.80 -0.57 -7.04
C ASN A 45 7.54 0.72 -6.63
N MET A 46 8.86 0.70 -6.81
CA MET A 46 9.74 1.85 -6.64
C MET A 46 10.25 2.32 -8.02
N PRO A 47 9.53 3.21 -8.73
CA PRO A 47 9.87 3.58 -10.11
C PRO A 47 11.17 4.38 -10.24
N CYS A 48 11.58 5.06 -9.18
CA CYS A 48 12.82 5.84 -9.13
C CYS A 48 13.96 5.06 -8.47
N ASN A 49 14.80 5.74 -7.67
CA ASN A 49 15.83 5.08 -6.87
C ASN A 49 15.18 4.16 -5.82
N PRO A 50 15.61 2.90 -5.73
CA PRO A 50 15.06 1.98 -4.74
C PRO A 50 15.61 2.31 -3.34
N ALA A 51 15.15 3.42 -2.78
CA ALA A 51 15.58 3.91 -1.47
C ALA A 51 14.39 4.41 -0.64
N ILE A 52 14.40 4.05 0.62
CA ILE A 52 13.41 4.46 1.61
C ILE A 52 14.07 5.42 2.60
N GLY A 53 13.35 6.47 2.99
CA GLY A 53 13.85 7.51 3.89
C GLY A 53 14.64 8.61 3.18
N GLY A 54 15.59 9.21 3.87
CA GLY A 54 16.34 10.38 3.43
C GLY A 54 15.79 11.69 3.96
N THR A 55 16.37 12.81 3.53
CA THR A 55 16.01 14.15 4.03
C THR A 55 14.55 14.48 3.75
N GLY A 56 13.81 14.84 4.79
CA GLY A 56 12.37 15.17 4.71
C GLY A 56 11.44 13.96 4.57
N LYS A 57 11.96 12.75 4.33
CA LYS A 57 11.17 11.52 4.16
C LYS A 57 11.36 10.53 5.32
N GLY A 58 12.54 10.51 5.93
CA GLY A 58 12.86 9.56 7.01
C GLY A 58 11.96 9.73 8.23
N GLN A 59 11.52 10.94 8.53
CA GLN A 59 10.60 11.23 9.61
C GLN A 59 9.22 10.61 9.35
N LEU A 60 8.69 10.78 8.13
CA LEU A 60 7.40 10.20 7.74
C LEU A 60 7.41 8.66 7.80
N VAL A 61 8.52 8.03 7.38
CA VAL A 61 8.66 6.57 7.48
C VAL A 61 8.65 6.11 8.94
N ARG A 62 9.30 6.85 9.85
CA ARG A 62 9.30 6.53 11.29
C ARG A 62 7.94 6.75 11.94
N GLU A 63 7.24 7.81 11.57
CA GLU A 63 5.87 8.07 12.03
C GLU A 63 4.93 6.95 11.59
N LEU A 64 5.03 6.55 10.32
CA LEU A 64 4.28 5.44 9.77
C LEU A 64 4.59 4.12 10.49
N ASP A 65 5.86 3.83 10.74
CA ASP A 65 6.31 2.63 11.49
C ASP A 65 5.77 2.63 12.92
N ALA A 66 5.80 3.77 13.61
CA ALA A 66 5.25 3.94 14.96
C ALA A 66 3.73 3.66 15.01
N LEU A 67 3.01 3.89 13.91
CA LEU A 67 1.58 3.56 13.75
C LEU A 67 1.34 2.10 13.31
N GLY A 68 2.41 1.30 13.17
CA GLY A 68 2.30 -0.10 12.76
C GLY A 68 2.33 -0.32 11.24
N GLY A 69 2.80 0.67 10.46
CA GLY A 69 2.97 0.56 9.02
C GLY A 69 4.02 -0.47 8.60
N GLU A 70 3.98 -0.89 7.36
CA GLU A 70 4.81 -1.97 6.83
C GLU A 70 6.04 -1.51 6.06
N MET A 71 6.06 -0.25 5.59
CA MET A 71 7.13 0.26 4.72
C MET A 71 8.52 0.12 5.35
N ALA A 72 8.69 0.47 6.63
CA ALA A 72 9.97 0.37 7.31
C ALA A 72 10.42 -1.08 7.49
N ARG A 73 9.49 -1.97 7.87
CA ARG A 73 9.74 -3.40 8.02
C ARG A 73 10.15 -4.07 6.71
N ALA A 74 9.48 -3.73 5.61
CA ALA A 74 9.84 -4.22 4.28
C ALA A 74 11.18 -3.64 3.82
N ALA A 75 11.45 -2.36 4.14
CA ALA A 75 12.73 -1.73 3.85
C ALA A 75 13.87 -2.43 4.58
N ASP A 76 13.71 -2.80 5.85
CA ASP A 76 14.72 -3.52 6.63
C ASP A 76 15.01 -4.91 6.04
N LYS A 77 13.97 -5.65 5.62
CA LYS A 77 14.11 -6.97 4.99
C LYS A 77 14.79 -6.91 3.62
N ALA A 78 14.62 -5.81 2.89
CA ALA A 78 15.14 -5.63 1.54
C ALA A 78 16.38 -4.73 1.46
N CYS A 79 16.87 -4.22 2.59
CA CYS A 79 17.97 -3.27 2.63
C CYS A 79 19.29 -3.89 2.17
N ILE A 80 19.95 -3.18 1.25
CA ILE A 80 21.31 -3.49 0.80
C ILE A 80 22.32 -2.64 1.57
N GLN A 81 21.97 -1.37 1.85
CA GLN A 81 22.85 -0.43 2.52
C GLN A 81 22.07 0.64 3.26
N TYR A 82 22.47 0.91 4.51
CA TYR A 82 22.05 2.10 5.24
C TYR A 82 23.07 3.22 5.10
N ARG A 83 22.59 4.44 4.93
CA ARG A 83 23.42 5.64 4.89
C ARG A 83 22.80 6.76 5.69
N LEU A 84 23.57 7.32 6.62
CA LEU A 84 23.20 8.56 7.31
C LEU A 84 23.62 9.74 6.44
N LEU A 85 22.65 10.54 6.01
CA LEU A 85 22.85 11.74 5.20
C LEU A 85 23.08 12.96 6.11
N ASN A 86 23.71 13.99 5.56
CA ASN A 86 23.91 15.31 6.19
C ASN A 86 24.73 15.28 7.50
N ARG A 87 25.64 14.33 7.67
CA ARG A 87 26.47 14.21 8.88
C ARG A 87 27.24 15.49 9.24
N GLY A 88 27.64 16.30 8.24
CA GLY A 88 28.36 17.55 8.45
C GLY A 88 27.47 18.79 8.70
N LYS A 89 26.12 18.61 8.73
CA LYS A 89 25.17 19.74 8.82
C LYS A 89 24.46 19.87 10.17
N GLY A 90 24.89 19.11 11.17
CA GLY A 90 24.27 19.08 12.49
C GLY A 90 23.13 18.03 12.62
N PRO A 91 22.81 17.63 13.87
CA PRO A 91 21.95 16.50 14.16
C PRO A 91 20.49 16.71 13.71
N ALA A 92 20.00 17.94 13.67
CA ALA A 92 18.61 18.25 13.28
C ALA A 92 18.27 17.84 11.83
N VAL A 93 19.26 17.74 10.95
CA VAL A 93 19.09 17.37 9.54
C VAL A 93 19.68 16.01 9.21
N HIS A 94 20.15 15.26 10.19
CA HIS A 94 20.59 13.89 10.01
C HIS A 94 19.41 13.04 9.55
N SER A 95 19.58 12.31 8.44
CA SER A 95 18.50 11.52 7.84
C SER A 95 19.02 10.16 7.43
N LEU A 96 18.38 9.12 7.95
CA LEU A 96 18.66 7.76 7.53
C LEU A 96 18.04 7.48 6.18
N ARG A 97 18.80 6.88 5.28
CA ARG A 97 18.33 6.37 4.00
C ARG A 97 18.73 4.91 3.85
N ALA A 98 17.75 4.05 3.61
CA ALA A 98 17.94 2.67 3.25
C ALA A 98 17.95 2.54 1.72
N GLN A 99 19.03 2.02 1.15
CA GLN A 99 19.06 1.55 -0.23
C GLN A 99 18.52 0.13 -0.24
N ALA A 100 17.46 -0.14 -1.00
CA ALA A 100 16.79 -1.43 -1.02
C ALA A 100 17.00 -2.18 -2.35
N ASP A 101 16.98 -3.51 -2.27
CA ASP A 101 16.74 -4.34 -3.44
C ASP A 101 15.27 -4.19 -3.84
N ARG A 102 15.04 -3.66 -5.04
CA ARG A 102 13.70 -3.37 -5.55
C ARG A 102 12.83 -4.61 -5.63
N ARG A 103 13.36 -5.71 -6.16
CA ARG A 103 12.61 -6.96 -6.33
C ARG A 103 12.28 -7.57 -4.99
N LYS A 104 13.26 -7.62 -4.10
CA LYS A 104 13.07 -8.14 -2.75
C LYS A 104 12.03 -7.33 -1.97
N TYR A 105 12.04 -6.01 -2.11
CA TYR A 105 11.05 -5.13 -1.46
C TYR A 105 9.63 -5.43 -1.98
N GLN A 106 9.46 -5.54 -3.31
CA GLN A 106 8.17 -5.88 -3.91
C GLN A 106 7.68 -7.27 -3.49
N GLU A 107 8.56 -8.27 -3.47
CA GLU A 107 8.24 -9.62 -2.97
C GLU A 107 7.75 -9.58 -1.51
N VAL A 108 8.45 -8.85 -0.64
CA VAL A 108 8.08 -8.72 0.77
C VAL A 108 6.72 -8.03 0.90
N MET A 109 6.49 -6.92 0.19
CA MET A 109 5.22 -6.20 0.24
C MET A 109 4.06 -7.03 -0.29
N LYS A 110 4.23 -7.68 -1.45
CA LYS A 110 3.21 -8.55 -2.04
C LYS A 110 2.87 -9.70 -1.09
N HIS A 111 3.89 -10.39 -0.59
CA HIS A 111 3.72 -11.49 0.36
C HIS A 111 2.99 -11.02 1.63
N THR A 112 3.33 -9.85 2.16
CA THR A 112 2.66 -9.29 3.35
C THR A 112 1.16 -9.07 3.08
N LEU A 113 0.81 -8.49 1.93
CA LEU A 113 -0.60 -8.32 1.56
C LEU A 113 -1.34 -9.65 1.44
N GLU A 114 -0.74 -10.63 0.76
CA GLU A 114 -1.34 -11.94 0.50
C GLU A 114 -1.50 -12.80 1.76
N GLN A 115 -0.67 -12.59 2.79
CA GLN A 115 -0.71 -13.31 4.06
C GLN A 115 -1.51 -12.62 5.16
N THR A 116 -1.94 -11.37 4.92
CA THR A 116 -2.70 -10.63 5.94
C THR A 116 -4.15 -11.12 5.97
N GLU A 117 -4.60 -11.52 7.14
CA GLU A 117 -6.00 -11.90 7.37
C GLU A 117 -6.94 -10.73 7.02
N ASN A 118 -8.12 -11.04 6.51
CA ASN A 118 -9.13 -10.08 6.05
C ASN A 118 -8.70 -9.18 4.86
N LEU A 119 -7.55 -9.43 4.24
CA LEU A 119 -7.08 -8.68 3.09
C LEU A 119 -7.10 -9.54 1.82
N PHE A 120 -7.72 -9.01 0.78
CA PHE A 120 -7.85 -9.66 -0.51
C PHE A 120 -7.25 -8.75 -1.58
N VAL A 121 -6.37 -9.29 -2.42
CA VAL A 121 -5.77 -8.56 -3.53
C VAL A 121 -6.36 -9.06 -4.83
N ARG A 122 -6.77 -8.14 -5.70
CA ARG A 122 -7.32 -8.46 -7.04
C ARG A 122 -6.64 -7.65 -8.12
N GLN A 123 -6.22 -8.33 -9.15
CA GLN A 123 -5.77 -7.64 -10.37
C GLN A 123 -7.00 -7.27 -11.20
N ALA A 124 -7.33 -5.98 -11.19
CA ALA A 124 -8.40 -5.42 -11.98
C ALA A 124 -8.22 -3.91 -12.15
N GLU A 125 -8.72 -3.38 -13.24
CA GLU A 125 -8.88 -1.95 -13.47
C GLU A 125 -10.25 -1.53 -12.94
N VAL A 126 -10.27 -0.61 -11.99
CA VAL A 126 -11.49 0.01 -11.49
C VAL A 126 -11.87 1.16 -12.42
N VAL A 127 -13.09 1.14 -12.92
CA VAL A 127 -13.59 2.13 -13.89
C VAL A 127 -14.67 3.03 -13.33
N GLU A 128 -15.32 2.62 -12.23
CA GLU A 128 -16.40 3.39 -11.63
C GLU A 128 -16.44 3.17 -10.10
N VAL A 129 -16.74 4.23 -9.38
CA VAL A 129 -17.10 4.21 -7.95
C VAL A 129 -18.55 4.70 -7.85
N ARG A 130 -19.43 3.90 -7.26
CA ARG A 130 -20.85 4.24 -7.10
C ARG A 130 -21.12 4.74 -5.71
N VAL A 131 -22.02 5.72 -5.65
CA VAL A 131 -22.54 6.27 -4.41
C VAL A 131 -24.05 6.03 -4.35
N ASP A 132 -24.58 5.92 -3.14
CA ASP A 132 -26.02 5.83 -2.89
C ASP A 132 -26.68 7.23 -2.87
N ASP A 133 -27.99 7.27 -2.63
CA ASP A 133 -28.78 8.50 -2.58
C ASP A 133 -28.33 9.46 -1.46
N SER A 134 -27.61 8.98 -0.44
CA SER A 134 -27.01 9.78 0.62
C SER A 134 -25.64 10.38 0.25
N GLY A 135 -25.05 9.94 -0.87
CA GLY A 135 -23.70 10.27 -1.28
C GLY A 135 -22.62 9.38 -0.67
N ALA A 136 -22.98 8.32 0.05
CA ALA A 136 -22.03 7.36 0.58
C ALA A 136 -21.59 6.36 -0.50
N VAL A 137 -20.31 5.97 -0.49
CA VAL A 137 -19.81 4.94 -1.40
C VAL A 137 -20.53 3.62 -1.13
N CYS A 138 -21.04 2.98 -2.17
CA CYS A 138 -21.77 1.72 -2.05
C CYS A 138 -21.23 0.59 -2.94
N ALA A 139 -20.53 0.90 -4.03
CA ALA A 139 -19.94 -0.12 -4.89
C ALA A 139 -18.73 0.38 -5.70
N VAL A 140 -17.92 -0.57 -6.12
CA VAL A 140 -16.81 -0.37 -7.06
C VAL A 140 -16.99 -1.29 -8.26
N VAL A 141 -16.85 -0.77 -9.47
CA VAL A 141 -17.03 -1.51 -10.73
C VAL A 141 -15.69 -1.63 -11.45
N THR A 142 -15.39 -2.84 -11.93
CA THR A 142 -14.18 -3.10 -12.71
C THR A 142 -14.45 -3.06 -14.21
N ALA A 143 -13.43 -2.88 -15.03
CA ALA A 143 -13.50 -2.91 -16.50
C ALA A 143 -14.09 -4.22 -17.06
N THR A 144 -13.99 -5.31 -16.31
CA THR A 144 -14.60 -6.61 -16.68
C THR A 144 -16.08 -6.73 -16.32
N GLY A 145 -16.66 -5.70 -15.70
CA GLY A 145 -18.06 -5.65 -15.27
C GLY A 145 -18.34 -6.28 -13.90
N ALA A 146 -17.31 -6.65 -13.14
CA ALA A 146 -17.51 -7.11 -11.77
C ALA A 146 -17.88 -5.94 -10.85
N VAL A 147 -18.98 -6.07 -10.13
CA VAL A 147 -19.50 -5.09 -9.16
C VAL A 147 -19.23 -5.61 -7.74
N TYR A 148 -18.41 -4.92 -7.00
CA TYR A 148 -18.09 -5.21 -5.60
C TYR A 148 -18.86 -4.24 -4.70
N GLN A 149 -19.69 -4.76 -3.82
CA GLN A 149 -20.36 -3.94 -2.80
C GLN A 149 -19.37 -3.56 -1.72
N VAL A 150 -19.30 -2.28 -1.34
CA VAL A 150 -18.38 -1.76 -0.33
C VAL A 150 -19.06 -0.69 0.53
N LYS A 151 -18.47 -0.40 1.68
CA LYS A 151 -18.95 0.66 2.59
C LYS A 151 -18.07 1.92 2.54
N ALA A 152 -16.78 1.75 2.08
CA ALA A 152 -15.81 2.84 1.95
C ALA A 152 -14.75 2.49 0.90
#